data_c3bc064521028c1402937569b2a50efd
#
_entry.id   c3bc064521028c1402937569b2a50efd
#
_cell.length_a   1.000
_cell.length_b   1.000
_cell.length_c   1.000
_cell.angle_alpha   90.00
_cell.angle_beta   90.00
_cell.angle_gamma   90.00
#
_symmetry.space_group_name_H-M   'P 1'
#
loop_
_entity.id
_entity.type
_entity.pdbx_description
1 polymer ?
#
loop_
_entity_poly.entity_id
_entity_poly.type
_entity_poly.pdbx_seq_one_letter_code
_entity_poly.pdbx_strand_id
1 'polypeptide(L)'
;MEDDIILNGHFFNPTCGNLTLDGSVKEIFKYIAEDKEKFYDIVVGCDSSSNEEPHFPLAIVVLRKGEGGRFFLKRIKYPEGRKFYGWKQRILNEVLLSCQLALTLREKIAKAAQKASIDSSNYEFRYIHADVGEKGVTRDMIKEVVGLIRGNGFEPMIKPSSFAASVVADRYA
;
A
#
# COMPACT_ATOMS: atom_id res chain seq x y z
N MET A 1 -2.14 18.02 -7.62
CA MET A 1 -1.02 18.23 -6.67
C MET A 1 -0.75 17.05 -5.75
N GLU A 2 -1.78 16.45 -5.14
CA GLU A 2 -1.58 15.24 -4.30
C GLU A 2 -1.19 14.01 -5.12
N ASP A 3 -1.71 13.87 -6.33
CA ASP A 3 -1.32 12.78 -7.23
C ASP A 3 0.18 12.80 -7.59
N ASP A 4 0.78 13.97 -7.65
CA ASP A 4 2.20 14.11 -7.94
C ASP A 4 3.11 13.55 -6.82
N ILE A 5 2.67 13.60 -5.57
CA ILE A 5 3.44 13.08 -4.43
C ILE A 5 3.60 11.56 -4.53
N ILE A 6 2.59 10.86 -5.04
CA ILE A 6 2.60 9.40 -5.18
C ILE A 6 3.35 8.99 -6.45
N LEU A 7 3.11 9.68 -7.55
CA LEU A 7 3.68 9.34 -8.86
C LEU A 7 5.16 9.69 -8.98
N ASN A 8 5.56 10.83 -8.41
CA ASN A 8 6.93 11.31 -8.49
C ASN A 8 7.82 10.70 -7.39
N GLY A 9 9.09 10.49 -7.71
CA GLY A 9 10.07 9.93 -6.79
C GLY A 9 10.16 8.40 -6.88
N HIS A 10 10.66 7.78 -5.82
CA HIS A 10 11.08 6.39 -5.86
C HIS A 10 10.45 5.56 -4.75
N PHE A 11 10.21 4.29 -5.09
CA PHE A 11 9.91 3.22 -4.14
C PHE A 11 11.19 2.43 -3.88
N PHE A 12 11.51 2.22 -2.63
CA PHE A 12 12.67 1.42 -2.20
C PHE A 12 12.29 -0.05 -2.09
N ASN A 13 13.15 -0.90 -2.61
CA ASN A 13 13.12 -2.35 -2.39
C ASN A 13 14.52 -2.81 -1.93
N PRO A 14 14.63 -3.69 -0.92
CA PRO A 14 15.94 -4.11 -0.38
C PRO A 14 16.88 -4.77 -1.41
N THR A 15 16.32 -5.41 -2.42
CA THR A 15 17.11 -6.12 -3.46
C THR A 15 17.40 -5.23 -4.66
N CYS A 16 16.41 -4.47 -5.12
CA CYS A 16 16.48 -3.70 -6.37
C CYS A 16 16.88 -2.22 -6.17
N GLY A 17 16.92 -1.75 -4.91
CA GLY A 17 17.19 -0.34 -4.61
C GLY A 17 15.99 0.56 -4.89
N ASN A 18 16.25 1.77 -5.39
CA ASN A 18 15.21 2.77 -5.67
C ASN A 18 14.65 2.60 -7.08
N LEU A 19 13.35 2.45 -7.18
CA LEU A 19 12.62 2.22 -8.43
C LEU A 19 11.52 3.27 -8.60
N THR A 20 11.22 3.62 -9.84
CA THR A 20 9.98 4.34 -10.15
C THR A 20 8.78 3.45 -9.85
N LEU A 21 7.57 4.01 -9.82
CA LEU A 21 6.35 3.21 -9.67
C LEU A 21 6.23 2.15 -10.79
N ASP A 22 6.49 2.53 -12.04
CA ASP A 22 6.50 1.59 -13.17
C ASP A 22 7.58 0.50 -13.03
N GLY A 23 8.76 0.87 -12.55
CA GLY A 23 9.83 -0.06 -12.22
C GLY A 23 9.44 -1.06 -11.12
N SER A 24 8.74 -0.59 -10.10
CA SER A 24 8.21 -1.44 -9.02
C SER A 24 7.18 -2.44 -9.54
N VAL A 25 6.26 -1.99 -10.38
CA VAL A 25 5.26 -2.87 -11.01
C VAL A 25 5.94 -3.93 -11.90
N LYS A 26 6.95 -3.54 -12.66
CA LYS A 26 7.74 -4.47 -13.47
C LYS A 26 8.41 -5.56 -12.62
N GLU A 27 9.00 -5.18 -11.49
CA GLU A 27 9.62 -6.14 -10.56
C GLU A 27 8.59 -7.06 -9.88
N ILE A 28 7.39 -6.56 -9.57
CA ILE A 28 6.28 -7.38 -9.08
C ILE A 28 5.95 -8.48 -10.08
N PHE A 29 5.79 -8.14 -11.36
CA PHE A 29 5.44 -9.14 -12.38
C PHE A 29 6.60 -10.07 -12.76
N LYS A 30 7.85 -9.64 -12.62
CA LYS A 30 8.99 -10.56 -12.66
C LYS A 30 8.93 -11.60 -11.54
N TYR A 31 8.60 -11.17 -10.32
CA TYR A 31 8.44 -12.06 -9.18
C TYR A 31 7.31 -13.06 -9.37
N ILE A 32 6.15 -12.61 -9.90
CA ILE A 32 5.05 -13.50 -10.24
C ILE A 32 5.44 -14.50 -11.33
N ALA A 33 6.19 -14.06 -12.33
CA ALA A 33 6.63 -14.91 -13.44
C ALA A 33 7.65 -15.99 -13.04
N GLU A 34 8.34 -15.84 -11.90
CA GLU A 34 9.25 -16.86 -11.36
C GLU A 34 8.56 -18.19 -11.07
N ASP A 35 7.31 -18.14 -10.62
CA ASP A 35 6.51 -19.34 -10.33
C ASP A 35 5.02 -19.08 -10.60
N LYS A 36 4.59 -19.40 -11.81
CA LYS A 36 3.20 -19.22 -12.26
C LYS A 36 2.23 -20.27 -11.70
N GLU A 37 2.72 -21.27 -10.97
CA GLU A 37 1.88 -22.24 -10.28
C GLU A 37 1.37 -21.74 -8.93
N LYS A 38 1.93 -20.65 -8.44
CA LYS A 38 1.56 -20.04 -7.16
C LYS A 38 0.54 -18.93 -7.35
N PHE A 39 -0.16 -18.63 -6.27
CA PHE A 39 -1.07 -17.48 -6.20
C PHE A 39 -0.42 -16.34 -5.41
N TYR A 40 -0.63 -15.12 -5.89
CA TYR A 40 -0.02 -13.91 -5.33
C TYR A 40 -1.08 -12.92 -4.89
N ASP A 41 -0.93 -12.38 -3.68
CA ASP A 41 -1.69 -11.22 -3.22
C ASP A 41 -0.86 -9.95 -3.38
N ILE A 42 -1.41 -8.97 -4.08
CA ILE A 42 -0.84 -7.62 -4.15
C ILE A 42 -1.69 -6.74 -3.25
N VAL A 43 -1.08 -6.08 -2.28
CA VAL A 43 -1.78 -5.24 -1.31
C VAL A 43 -1.04 -3.92 -1.10
N VAL A 44 -1.78 -2.92 -0.67
CA VAL A 44 -1.26 -1.58 -0.34
C VAL A 44 -1.59 -1.27 1.11
N GLY A 45 -0.71 -0.58 1.78
CA GLY A 45 -0.94 -0.08 3.12
C GLY A 45 -0.02 1.08 3.45
N CYS A 46 -0.42 1.90 4.40
CA CYS A 46 0.32 3.04 4.90
C CYS A 46 0.23 3.07 6.42
N ASP A 47 1.30 3.51 7.05
CA ASP A 47 1.30 3.86 8.47
C ASP A 47 2.11 5.14 8.65
N SER A 48 1.91 5.85 9.75
CA SER A 48 2.62 7.10 10.00
C SER A 48 3.27 7.11 11.38
N SER A 49 4.35 7.88 11.49
CA SER A 49 4.94 8.20 12.79
C SER A 49 4.00 9.06 13.64
N SER A 50 4.13 8.97 14.95
CA SER A 50 3.21 9.60 15.92
C SER A 50 3.51 11.07 16.24
N ASN A 51 4.37 11.76 15.48
CA ASN A 51 4.71 13.16 15.67
C ASN A 51 3.79 14.14 14.90
N GLU A 52 3.94 15.45 15.12
CA GLU A 52 3.13 16.48 14.48
C GLU A 52 3.43 16.64 12.97
N GLU A 53 4.66 16.34 12.57
CA GLU A 53 5.10 16.32 11.16
C GLU A 53 5.48 14.90 10.75
N PRO A 54 4.48 14.02 10.60
CA PRO A 54 4.75 12.61 10.40
C PRO A 54 5.28 12.32 9.00
N HIS A 55 6.08 11.28 8.91
CA HIS A 55 6.32 10.58 7.65
C HIS A 55 5.22 9.56 7.43
N PHE A 56 4.84 9.36 6.17
CA PHE A 56 3.87 8.37 5.76
C PHE A 56 4.54 7.32 4.87
N PRO A 57 5.09 6.25 5.45
CA PRO A 57 5.56 5.13 4.67
C PRO A 57 4.38 4.45 3.98
N LEU A 58 4.42 4.43 2.66
CA LEU A 58 3.41 3.85 1.80
C LEU A 58 3.99 2.60 1.14
N ALA A 59 3.41 1.45 1.42
CA ALA A 59 3.92 0.15 1.02
C ALA A 59 3.06 -0.52 -0.04
N ILE A 60 3.72 -1.09 -1.05
CA ILE A 60 3.16 -2.10 -1.95
C ILE A 60 3.78 -3.42 -1.54
N VAL A 61 2.98 -4.42 -1.27
CA VAL A 61 3.45 -5.76 -0.92
C VAL A 61 2.90 -6.77 -1.92
N VAL A 62 3.77 -7.62 -2.46
CA VAL A 62 3.38 -8.80 -3.21
C VAL A 62 3.75 -10.02 -2.39
N LEU A 63 2.73 -10.81 -2.02
CA LEU A 63 2.87 -11.98 -1.18
C LEU A 63 2.64 -13.24 -2.02
N ARG A 64 3.66 -14.11 -2.09
CA ARG A 64 3.52 -15.47 -2.59
C ARG A 64 2.97 -16.33 -1.47
N LYS A 65 1.74 -16.81 -1.62
CA LYS A 65 1.06 -17.58 -0.57
C LYS A 65 1.91 -18.73 -0.06
N GLY A 66 2.20 -18.71 1.25
CA GLY A 66 2.98 -19.76 1.94
C GLY A 66 4.50 -19.64 1.83
N GLU A 67 5.03 -18.66 1.09
CA GLU A 67 6.48 -18.59 0.81
C GLU A 67 7.10 -17.20 1.04
N GLY A 68 6.37 -16.27 1.66
CA GLY A 68 6.84 -14.91 1.86
C GLY A 68 6.51 -13.97 0.70
N GLY A 69 7.21 -12.85 0.61
CA GLY A 69 6.89 -11.84 -0.38
C GLY A 69 7.97 -10.79 -0.57
N ARG A 70 7.64 -9.79 -1.36
CA ARG A 70 8.47 -8.61 -1.59
C ARG A 70 7.67 -7.36 -1.29
N PHE A 71 8.34 -6.31 -0.91
CA PHE A 71 7.71 -5.00 -0.69
C PHE A 71 8.46 -3.88 -1.40
N PHE A 72 7.72 -2.82 -1.68
CA PHE A 72 8.21 -1.59 -2.28
C PHE A 72 7.67 -0.45 -1.43
N LEU A 73 8.56 0.37 -0.89
CA LEU A 73 8.23 1.37 0.10
C LEU A 73 8.56 2.77 -0.38
N LYS A 74 7.62 3.68 -0.28
CA LYS A 74 7.83 5.10 -0.48
C LYS A 74 7.51 5.86 0.80
N ARG A 75 8.45 6.67 1.27
CA ARG A 75 8.22 7.55 2.41
C ARG A 75 7.70 8.89 1.93
N ILE A 76 6.41 9.15 2.15
CA ILE A 76 5.78 10.43 1.86
C ILE A 76 6.10 11.40 2.99
N LYS A 77 6.61 12.56 2.62
CA LYS A 77 6.81 13.70 3.51
C LYS A 77 6.16 14.93 2.91
N TYR A 78 5.32 15.58 3.69
CA TYR A 78 4.70 16.83 3.24
C TYR A 78 5.65 18.02 3.43
N PRO A 79 5.42 19.13 2.71
CA PRO A 79 6.18 20.35 2.91
C PRO A 79 6.13 20.86 4.34
N GLU A 80 7.17 21.56 4.77
CA GLU A 80 7.24 22.20 6.09
C GLU A 80 5.99 23.03 6.37
N GLY A 81 5.46 22.91 7.60
CA GLY A 81 4.28 23.63 8.06
C GLY A 81 2.96 22.87 7.88
N ARG A 82 2.91 21.75 7.16
CA ARG A 82 1.73 20.88 7.17
C ARG A 82 1.76 19.97 8.39
N LYS A 83 0.92 20.28 9.37
CA LYS A 83 0.84 19.55 10.63
C LYS A 83 -0.40 18.68 10.70
N PHE A 84 -0.28 17.59 11.45
CA PHE A 84 -1.34 16.66 11.76
C PHE A 84 -1.58 16.65 13.26
N TYR A 85 -2.62 17.34 13.70
CA TYR A 85 -2.89 17.60 15.13
C TYR A 85 -3.57 16.47 15.88
N GLY A 86 -3.71 15.33 15.27
CA GLY A 86 -4.33 14.19 15.95
C GLY A 86 -4.20 12.90 15.17
N TRP A 87 -4.26 11.81 15.90
CA TRP A 87 -4.17 10.47 15.31
C TRP A 87 -5.28 10.19 14.28
N LYS A 88 -6.48 10.77 14.44
CA LYS A 88 -7.58 10.62 13.46
C LYS A 88 -7.22 11.20 12.10
N GLN A 89 -6.64 12.40 12.08
CA GLN A 89 -6.17 13.02 10.85
C GLN A 89 -5.10 12.19 10.15
N ARG A 90 -4.17 11.63 10.93
CA ARG A 90 -3.12 10.75 10.38
C ARG A 90 -3.72 9.51 9.75
N ILE A 91 -4.59 8.80 10.45
CA ILE A 91 -5.25 7.60 9.91
C ILE A 91 -6.02 7.90 8.63
N LEU A 92 -6.79 8.98 8.58
CA LEU A 92 -7.49 9.36 7.34
C LEU A 92 -6.52 9.63 6.20
N ASN A 93 -5.42 10.31 6.47
CA ASN A 93 -4.41 10.58 5.45
C ASN A 93 -3.69 9.29 4.98
N GLU A 94 -3.38 8.38 5.88
CA GLU A 94 -2.85 7.05 5.55
C GLU A 94 -3.76 6.29 4.58
N VAL A 95 -5.05 6.29 4.88
CA VAL A 95 -6.06 5.61 4.04
C VAL A 95 -6.22 6.31 2.69
N LEU A 96 -6.26 7.63 2.67
CA LEU A 96 -6.32 8.40 1.42
C LEU A 96 -5.10 8.14 0.52
N LEU A 97 -3.90 8.18 1.07
CA LEU A 97 -2.67 7.86 0.33
C LEU A 97 -2.70 6.43 -0.23
N SER A 98 -3.16 5.48 0.59
CA SER A 98 -3.31 4.09 0.16
C SER A 98 -4.34 3.94 -0.98
N CYS A 99 -5.48 4.62 -0.90
CA CYS A 99 -6.49 4.61 -1.96
C CYS A 99 -5.96 5.26 -3.25
N GLN A 100 -5.28 6.38 -3.16
CA GLN A 100 -4.69 7.06 -4.33
C GLN A 100 -3.66 6.17 -5.03
N LEU A 101 -2.75 5.55 -4.27
CA LEU A 101 -1.79 4.60 -4.82
C LEU A 101 -2.49 3.40 -5.45
N ALA A 102 -3.48 2.84 -4.78
CA ALA A 102 -4.21 1.67 -5.27
C ALA A 102 -4.96 1.95 -6.57
N LEU A 103 -5.60 3.10 -6.71
CA LEU A 103 -6.26 3.51 -7.96
C LEU A 103 -5.26 3.62 -9.13
N THR A 104 -4.11 4.25 -8.90
CA THR A 104 -3.04 4.34 -9.90
C THR A 104 -2.47 2.97 -10.25
N LEU A 105 -2.23 2.13 -9.26
CA LEU A 105 -1.70 0.79 -9.45
C LEU A 105 -2.66 -0.12 -10.21
N ARG A 106 -3.96 0.00 -10.03
CA ARG A 106 -4.97 -0.86 -10.70
C ARG A 106 -4.76 -0.89 -12.21
N GLU A 107 -4.60 0.26 -12.83
CA GLU A 107 -4.38 0.37 -14.28
C GLU A 107 -3.02 -0.18 -14.68
N LYS A 108 -1.98 0.17 -13.93
CA LYS A 108 -0.61 -0.26 -14.21
C LYS A 108 -0.44 -1.78 -14.07
N ILE A 109 -1.07 -2.37 -13.07
CA ILE A 109 -1.08 -3.82 -12.83
C ILE A 109 -1.77 -4.54 -13.99
N ALA A 110 -2.95 -4.07 -14.42
CA ALA A 110 -3.67 -4.68 -15.54
C ALA A 110 -2.82 -4.68 -16.82
N LYS A 111 -2.20 -3.55 -17.15
CA LYS A 111 -1.30 -3.42 -18.32
C LYS A 111 -0.07 -4.31 -18.22
N ALA A 112 0.57 -4.34 -17.03
CA ALA A 112 1.77 -5.14 -16.79
C ALA A 112 1.48 -6.65 -16.85
N ALA A 113 0.35 -7.09 -16.30
CA ALA A 113 -0.10 -8.49 -16.38
C ALA A 113 -0.30 -8.93 -17.84
N GLN A 114 -0.97 -8.11 -18.62
CA GLN A 114 -1.18 -8.38 -20.05
C GLN A 114 0.15 -8.49 -20.81
N LYS A 115 1.06 -7.54 -20.58
CA LYS A 115 2.39 -7.52 -21.20
C LYS A 115 3.26 -8.72 -20.81
N ALA A 116 3.15 -9.18 -19.56
CA ALA A 116 3.89 -10.33 -19.03
C ALA A 116 3.21 -11.68 -19.33
N SER A 117 2.04 -11.67 -19.96
CA SER A 117 1.22 -12.88 -20.19
C SER A 117 0.91 -13.62 -18.88
N ILE A 118 0.60 -12.88 -17.83
CA ILE A 118 0.18 -13.40 -16.52
C ILE A 118 -1.35 -13.39 -16.48
N ASP A 119 -1.92 -14.56 -16.22
CA ASP A 119 -3.37 -14.72 -16.09
C ASP A 119 -3.88 -14.07 -14.79
N SER A 120 -5.10 -13.50 -14.86
CA SER A 120 -5.75 -12.89 -13.70
C SER A 120 -6.06 -13.89 -12.57
N SER A 121 -6.04 -15.19 -12.83
CA SER A 121 -6.16 -16.24 -11.83
C SER A 121 -4.90 -16.45 -10.99
N ASN A 122 -3.77 -15.91 -11.39
CA ASN A 122 -2.50 -16.04 -10.68
C ASN A 122 -2.29 -15.01 -9.58
N TYR A 123 -3.04 -13.90 -9.60
CA TYR A 123 -2.89 -12.85 -8.60
C TYR A 123 -4.22 -12.19 -8.26
N GLU A 124 -4.26 -11.53 -7.11
CA GLU A 124 -5.36 -10.66 -6.67
C GLU A 124 -4.82 -9.30 -6.24
N PHE A 125 -5.47 -8.25 -6.70
CA PHE A 125 -5.25 -6.89 -6.21
C PHE A 125 -6.61 -6.30 -5.80
N ARG A 126 -6.99 -6.55 -4.57
CA ARG A 126 -8.33 -6.23 -4.06
C ARG A 126 -8.31 -5.47 -2.75
N TYR A 127 -7.31 -5.72 -1.89
CA TYR A 127 -7.30 -5.26 -0.52
C TYR A 127 -6.40 -4.05 -0.30
N ILE A 128 -6.91 -3.08 0.46
CA ILE A 128 -6.12 -2.04 1.09
C ILE A 128 -6.06 -2.34 2.58
N HIS A 129 -4.86 -2.38 3.13
CA HIS A 129 -4.61 -2.61 4.54
C HIS A 129 -4.62 -1.29 5.31
N ALA A 130 -5.41 -1.24 6.37
CA ALA A 130 -5.51 -0.08 7.26
C ALA A 130 -5.19 -0.49 8.71
N ASP A 131 -4.41 0.35 9.40
CA ASP A 131 -3.98 0.10 10.77
C ASP A 131 -5.03 0.51 11.81
N VAL A 132 -6.26 0.06 11.61
CA VAL A 132 -7.39 0.22 12.52
C VAL A 132 -7.90 -1.15 12.98
N GLY A 133 -8.48 -1.22 14.16
CA GLY A 133 -8.96 -2.47 14.72
C GLY A 133 -10.07 -2.28 15.74
N GLU A 134 -10.77 -3.37 16.05
CA GLU A 134 -11.87 -3.41 17.02
C GLU A 134 -11.43 -3.15 18.46
N LYS A 135 -10.15 -3.31 18.73
CA LYS A 135 -9.55 -3.05 20.05
C LYS A 135 -8.74 -1.74 20.01
N GLY A 136 -8.82 -0.97 21.08
CA GLY A 136 -8.07 0.27 21.23
C GLY A 136 -8.78 1.50 20.66
N VAL A 137 -8.01 2.59 20.54
CA VAL A 137 -8.54 3.93 20.21
C VAL A 137 -9.03 4.07 18.77
N THR A 138 -8.57 3.21 17.87
CA THR A 138 -8.89 3.28 16.44
C THR A 138 -10.24 2.68 16.08
N ARG A 139 -10.92 2.01 17.03
CA ARG A 139 -12.23 1.37 16.83
C ARG A 139 -13.28 2.31 16.25
N ASP A 140 -13.30 3.55 16.73
CA ASP A 140 -14.32 4.53 16.30
C ASP A 140 -14.15 4.98 14.85
N MET A 141 -13.01 4.70 14.24
CA MET A 141 -12.73 5.05 12.85
C MET A 141 -13.01 3.92 11.85
N ILE A 142 -13.36 2.72 12.31
CA ILE A 142 -13.53 1.56 11.42
C ILE A 142 -14.58 1.85 10.34
N LYS A 143 -15.73 2.38 10.70
CA LYS A 143 -16.81 2.68 9.73
C LYS A 143 -16.37 3.67 8.66
N GLU A 144 -15.69 4.72 9.06
CA GLU A 144 -15.20 5.77 8.15
C GLU A 144 -14.12 5.21 7.20
N VAL A 145 -13.16 4.49 7.74
CA VAL A 145 -12.09 3.85 6.98
C VAL A 145 -12.62 2.82 5.99
N VAL A 146 -13.51 1.94 6.45
CA VAL A 146 -14.18 0.94 5.60
C VAL A 146 -14.98 1.60 4.47
N GLY A 147 -15.74 2.64 4.80
CA GLY A 147 -16.53 3.39 3.82
C GLY A 147 -15.64 4.06 2.76
N LEU A 148 -14.52 4.64 3.19
CA LEU A 148 -13.57 5.30 2.30
C LEU A 148 -12.89 4.31 1.34
N ILE A 149 -12.43 3.18 1.84
CA ILE A 149 -11.79 2.14 1.03
C ILE A 149 -12.78 1.53 0.04
N ARG A 150 -13.98 1.16 0.49
CA ARG A 150 -15.02 0.61 -0.38
C ARG A 150 -15.52 1.62 -1.42
N GLY A 151 -15.63 2.88 -1.03
CA GLY A 151 -15.98 3.96 -1.95
C GLY A 151 -14.99 4.15 -3.10
N ASN A 152 -13.73 3.75 -2.91
CA ASN A 152 -12.70 3.73 -3.96
C ASN A 152 -12.64 2.39 -4.73
N GLY A 153 -13.54 1.45 -4.45
CA GLY A 153 -13.63 0.18 -5.18
C GLY A 153 -12.69 -0.92 -4.71
N PHE A 154 -12.20 -0.81 -3.48
CA PHE A 154 -11.35 -1.82 -2.83
C PHE A 154 -12.04 -2.40 -1.60
N GLU A 155 -11.51 -3.50 -1.08
CA GLU A 155 -11.95 -4.08 0.18
C GLU A 155 -10.96 -3.74 1.30
N PRO A 156 -11.43 -3.35 2.48
CA PRO A 156 -10.57 -3.08 3.61
C PRO A 156 -10.08 -4.38 4.27
N MET A 157 -8.81 -4.37 4.66
CA MET A 157 -8.25 -5.36 5.56
C MET A 157 -7.75 -4.61 6.80
N ILE A 158 -8.36 -4.88 7.95
CA ILE A 158 -8.04 -4.24 9.22
C ILE A 158 -7.30 -5.18 10.17
N LYS A 159 -6.84 -4.66 11.32
CA LYS A 159 -6.19 -5.48 12.36
C LYS A 159 -7.07 -6.66 12.76
N PRO A 160 -6.48 -7.85 12.97
CA PRO A 160 -5.05 -8.17 12.96
C PRO A 160 -4.47 -8.54 11.57
N SER A 161 -5.27 -8.48 10.50
CA SER A 161 -4.89 -8.99 9.17
C SER A 161 -4.20 -7.95 8.26
N SER A 162 -4.04 -6.70 8.72
CA SER A 162 -3.52 -5.57 7.93
C SER A 162 -1.98 -5.48 7.92
N PHE A 163 -1.28 -6.54 7.57
CA PHE A 163 0.18 -6.63 7.68
C PHE A 163 0.95 -5.60 6.84
N ALA A 164 0.43 -5.14 5.70
CA ALA A 164 1.12 -4.14 4.87
C ALA A 164 1.22 -2.78 5.57
N ALA A 165 0.19 -2.38 6.33
CA ALA A 165 0.21 -1.18 7.14
C ALA A 165 0.95 -1.42 8.46
N SER A 166 0.53 -2.41 9.25
CA SER A 166 0.98 -2.60 10.63
C SER A 166 2.35 -3.30 10.80
N VAL A 167 2.88 -3.92 9.76
CA VAL A 167 4.18 -4.60 9.83
C VAL A 167 5.19 -4.01 8.85
N VAL A 168 4.82 -3.89 7.58
CA VAL A 168 5.77 -3.42 6.56
C VAL A 168 5.96 -1.91 6.65
N ALA A 169 4.88 -1.13 6.61
CA ALA A 169 4.97 0.34 6.65
C ALA A 169 5.45 0.84 8.03
N ASP A 170 4.92 0.31 9.13
CA ASP A 170 5.29 0.70 10.49
C ASP A 170 6.79 0.55 10.76
N ARG A 171 7.43 -0.50 10.28
CA ARG A 171 8.88 -0.70 10.41
C ARG A 171 9.71 0.47 9.89
N TYR A 172 9.18 1.26 8.97
CA TYR A 172 9.85 2.37 8.30
C TYR A 172 9.25 3.74 8.63
N ALA A 173 8.25 3.77 9.52
CA ALA A 173 7.60 4.99 9.98
C ALA A 173 8.52 5.95 10.77
#